data_e2c6a1796b1838e80d25be727a871f34
#
_entry.id   e2c6a1796b1838e80d25be727a871f34
#
_cell.length_a   1.000
_cell.length_b   1.000
_cell.length_c   1.000
_cell.angle_alpha   90.00
_cell.angle_beta   90.00
_cell.angle_gamma   90.00
#
_symmetry.space_group_name_H-M   'P 1'
#
loop_
_entity.id
_entity.type
_entity.pdbx_description
1 polymer ?
#
loop_
_entity_poly.entity_id
_entity_poly.type
_entity_poly.pdbx_seq_one_letter_code
_entity_poly.pdbx_strand_id
1 'polypeptide(L)'
;MRTVRNVADATRFNEHAQLPYELRLQDFQMAMQDVYDFFYDVNAHLAQKGLQRLDDMLRPAIMSGVLSDMLTASIGKHSRVLTENRYFNGHPDLIVQGIYPENAIKAGSEGVEIKSTRKAGGAVDAHGAREQWMCVFVYDVDTETEAACNRRPMTFTEVYLGKVTTDDFRKNPRGELGTRTATLHREGVKKLRRNWIYKS
;
A
#
# COMPACT_ATOMS: atom_id res chain seq x y z
N MET A 1 -12.83 2.18 -24.40
CA MET A 1 -12.29 1.84 -23.06
C MET A 1 -13.14 2.53 -22.00
N ARG A 2 -13.69 1.78 -21.05
CA ARG A 2 -14.54 2.34 -19.98
C ARG A 2 -13.65 2.92 -18.87
N THR A 3 -13.69 4.22 -18.65
CA THR A 3 -13.09 4.86 -17.48
C THR A 3 -14.18 5.02 -16.42
N VAL A 4 -14.05 4.33 -15.31
CA VAL A 4 -14.96 4.42 -14.16
C VAL A 4 -14.16 4.92 -12.97
N ARG A 5 -14.68 5.93 -12.30
CA ARG A 5 -14.10 6.43 -11.05
C ARG A 5 -14.54 5.51 -9.92
N ASN A 6 -13.60 4.87 -9.26
CA ASN A 6 -13.86 4.11 -8.04
C ASN A 6 -14.01 5.05 -6.83
N VAL A 7 -14.72 4.57 -5.83
CA VAL A 7 -14.95 5.31 -4.58
C VAL A 7 -14.51 4.44 -3.41
N ALA A 8 -13.76 5.01 -2.48
CA ALA A 8 -13.43 4.39 -1.21
C ALA A 8 -14.66 4.43 -0.29
N ASP A 9 -15.42 3.32 -0.29
CA ASP A 9 -16.70 3.21 0.42
C ASP A 9 -16.49 3.27 1.94
N ALA A 10 -16.97 4.35 2.56
CA ALA A 10 -16.84 4.60 3.99
C ALA A 10 -17.50 3.49 4.86
N THR A 11 -18.52 2.80 4.35
CA THR A 11 -19.22 1.75 5.10
C THR A 11 -18.43 0.46 5.25
N ARG A 12 -17.32 0.32 4.52
CA ARG A 12 -16.48 -0.87 4.50
C ARG A 12 -15.25 -0.77 5.42
N PHE A 13 -15.15 0.30 6.20
CA PHE A 13 -14.08 0.48 7.17
C PHE A 13 -14.47 -0.10 8.54
N ASN A 14 -13.48 -0.67 9.22
CA ASN A 14 -13.65 -1.26 10.54
C ASN A 14 -13.50 -0.19 11.63
N GLU A 15 -14.59 0.22 12.24
CA GLU A 15 -14.60 1.22 13.32
C GLU A 15 -13.87 0.76 14.59
N HIS A 16 -13.59 -0.54 14.72
CA HIS A 16 -12.87 -1.12 15.87
C HIS A 16 -11.38 -1.35 15.59
N ALA A 17 -10.88 -0.90 14.42
CA ALA A 17 -9.48 -1.05 14.09
C ALA A 17 -8.57 -0.28 15.05
N GLN A 18 -7.49 -0.93 15.49
CA GLN A 18 -6.47 -0.28 16.32
C GLN A 18 -5.51 0.49 15.42
N LEU A 19 -5.45 1.79 15.59
CA LEU A 19 -4.67 2.69 14.76
C LEU A 19 -3.59 3.38 15.60
N PRO A 20 -2.28 3.19 15.27
CA PRO A 20 -1.19 3.88 15.96
C PRO A 20 -1.08 5.33 15.48
N TYR A 21 -0.32 6.15 16.20
CA TYR A 21 0.08 7.50 15.80
C TYR A 21 -1.10 8.40 15.42
N GLU A 22 -2.20 8.31 16.16
CA GLU A 22 -3.43 9.08 15.91
C GLU A 22 -3.98 8.98 14.46
N LEU A 23 -3.62 7.93 13.73
CA LEU A 23 -4.23 7.62 12.43
C LEU A 23 -5.74 7.43 12.60
N ARG A 24 -6.49 7.85 11.60
CA ARG A 24 -7.94 7.75 11.56
C ARG A 24 -8.36 6.95 10.33
N LEU A 25 -9.50 6.29 10.38
CA LEU A 25 -10.06 5.59 9.20
C LEU A 25 -10.22 6.54 8.00
N GLN A 26 -10.56 7.80 8.27
CA GLN A 26 -10.66 8.84 7.26
C GLN A 26 -9.32 9.07 6.51
N ASP A 27 -8.18 8.95 7.18
CA ASP A 27 -6.87 9.13 6.53
C ASP A 27 -6.64 8.04 5.46
N PHE A 28 -7.02 6.80 5.75
CA PHE A 28 -6.98 5.70 4.79
C PHE A 28 -8.02 5.87 3.68
N GLN A 29 -9.24 6.29 4.01
CA GLN A 29 -10.29 6.54 3.02
C GLN A 29 -9.84 7.58 2.00
N MET A 30 -9.32 8.71 2.48
CA MET A 30 -8.84 9.80 1.63
C MET A 30 -7.63 9.37 0.81
N ALA A 31 -6.72 8.59 1.38
CA ALA A 31 -5.57 8.06 0.64
C ALA A 31 -5.99 7.10 -0.48
N MET A 32 -6.91 6.21 -0.22
CA MET A 32 -7.47 5.33 -1.24
C MET A 32 -8.20 6.12 -2.33
N GLN A 33 -8.93 7.18 -1.95
CA GLN A 33 -9.63 8.04 -2.90
C GLN A 33 -8.65 8.83 -3.78
N ASP A 34 -7.59 9.41 -3.21
CA ASP A 34 -6.55 10.12 -3.98
C ASP A 34 -5.93 9.18 -5.04
N VAL A 35 -5.70 7.90 -4.70
CA VAL A 35 -5.20 6.89 -5.65
C VAL A 35 -6.23 6.58 -6.73
N TYR A 36 -7.50 6.39 -6.38
CA TYR A 36 -8.56 6.14 -7.36
C TYR A 36 -8.74 7.31 -8.33
N ASP A 37 -8.69 8.53 -7.82
CA ASP A 37 -8.81 9.74 -8.64
C ASP A 37 -7.63 9.88 -9.60
N PHE A 38 -6.40 9.62 -9.14
CA PHE A 38 -5.22 9.61 -10.01
C PHE A 38 -5.35 8.60 -11.15
N PHE A 39 -5.70 7.34 -10.85
CA PHE A 39 -5.85 6.33 -11.90
C PHE A 39 -7.01 6.66 -12.85
N TYR A 40 -8.10 7.22 -12.34
CA TYR A 40 -9.20 7.68 -13.18
C TYR A 40 -8.73 8.77 -14.16
N ASP A 41 -8.07 9.81 -13.68
CA ASP A 41 -7.64 10.95 -14.49
C ASP A 41 -6.59 10.54 -15.54
N VAL A 42 -5.59 9.75 -15.14
CA VAL A 42 -4.57 9.22 -16.05
C VAL A 42 -5.21 8.30 -17.10
N ASN A 43 -6.06 7.37 -16.70
CA ASN A 43 -6.71 6.44 -17.61
C ASN A 43 -7.68 7.16 -18.57
N ALA A 44 -8.39 8.21 -18.12
CA ALA A 44 -9.22 9.03 -18.99
C ALA A 44 -8.38 9.74 -20.06
N HIS A 45 -7.20 10.26 -19.69
CA HIS A 45 -6.29 10.88 -20.64
C HIS A 45 -5.70 9.84 -21.62
N LEU A 46 -5.26 8.67 -21.14
CA LEU A 46 -4.76 7.60 -22.00
C LEU A 46 -5.84 7.11 -23.00
N ALA A 47 -7.09 7.01 -22.55
CA ALA A 47 -8.22 6.63 -23.40
C ALA A 47 -8.43 7.61 -24.57
N GLN A 48 -8.31 8.93 -24.32
CA GLN A 48 -8.41 9.95 -25.37
C GLN A 48 -7.30 9.82 -26.42
N LYS A 49 -6.17 9.22 -26.06
CA LYS A 49 -5.05 8.93 -26.97
C LYS A 49 -5.13 7.54 -27.63
N GLY A 50 -6.19 6.76 -27.37
CA GLY A 50 -6.31 5.40 -27.88
C GLY A 50 -5.34 4.41 -27.22
N LEU A 51 -4.80 4.74 -26.04
CA LEU A 51 -3.84 3.91 -25.31
C LEU A 51 -4.54 3.05 -24.25
N GLN A 52 -3.87 1.99 -23.81
CA GLN A 52 -4.36 1.13 -22.73
C GLN A 52 -4.32 1.89 -21.38
N ARG A 53 -5.12 1.42 -20.42
CA ARG A 53 -5.09 1.94 -19.05
C ARG A 53 -3.75 1.67 -18.41
N LEU A 54 -3.31 2.57 -17.54
CA LEU A 54 -2.06 2.46 -16.81
C LEU A 54 -2.03 1.20 -15.91
N ASP A 55 -3.09 0.95 -15.18
CA ASP A 55 -3.24 -0.20 -14.28
C ASP A 55 -3.26 -1.55 -15.03
N ASP A 56 -3.67 -1.57 -16.31
CA ASP A 56 -3.66 -2.77 -17.17
C ASP A 56 -2.28 -3.02 -17.81
N MET A 57 -1.50 -1.95 -18.07
CA MET A 57 -0.17 -2.04 -18.67
C MET A 57 0.95 -2.39 -17.67
N LEU A 58 0.81 -1.95 -16.42
CA LEU A 58 1.88 -2.06 -15.45
C LEU A 58 2.06 -3.50 -14.96
N ARG A 59 3.31 -3.96 -14.92
CA ARG A 59 3.65 -5.22 -14.27
C ARG A 59 3.34 -5.16 -12.77
N PRO A 60 2.89 -6.24 -12.13
CA PRO A 60 2.50 -6.23 -10.72
C PRO A 60 3.54 -5.62 -9.76
N ALA A 61 4.83 -5.87 -9.98
CA ALA A 61 5.89 -5.31 -9.14
C ALA A 61 5.98 -3.77 -9.26
N ILE A 62 5.86 -3.23 -10.48
CA ILE A 62 5.87 -1.78 -10.72
C ILE A 62 4.60 -1.16 -10.14
N MET A 63 3.45 -1.77 -10.38
CA MET A 63 2.18 -1.32 -9.86
C MET A 63 2.18 -1.26 -8.32
N SER A 64 2.73 -2.29 -7.66
CA SER A 64 2.86 -2.29 -6.20
C SER A 64 3.79 -1.18 -5.71
N GLY A 65 4.90 -0.89 -6.40
CA GLY A 65 5.77 0.25 -6.06
C GLY A 65 5.02 1.57 -6.15
N VAL A 66 4.42 1.86 -7.31
CA VAL A 66 3.64 3.09 -7.53
C VAL A 66 2.54 3.27 -6.48
N LEU A 67 1.78 2.21 -6.18
CA LEU A 67 0.73 2.27 -5.16
C LEU A 67 1.30 2.53 -3.76
N SER A 68 2.41 1.88 -3.38
CA SER A 68 3.02 2.11 -2.07
C SER A 68 3.50 3.56 -1.92
N ASP A 69 4.17 4.12 -2.93
CA ASP A 69 4.64 5.50 -2.92
C ASP A 69 3.47 6.49 -2.85
N MET A 70 2.43 6.30 -3.68
CA MET A 70 1.25 7.17 -3.66
C MET A 70 0.49 7.11 -2.33
N LEU A 71 0.32 5.91 -1.76
CA LEU A 71 -0.34 5.73 -0.48
C LEU A 71 0.47 6.35 0.66
N THR A 72 1.80 6.23 0.63
CA THR A 72 2.69 6.89 1.59
C THR A 72 2.50 8.40 1.55
N ALA A 73 2.61 9.00 0.36
CA ALA A 73 2.43 10.44 0.19
C ALA A 73 1.04 10.90 0.64
N SER A 74 0.00 10.18 0.26
CA SER A 74 -1.37 10.57 0.56
C SER A 74 -1.73 10.37 2.05
N ILE A 75 -1.31 9.27 2.70
CA ILE A 75 -1.51 9.12 4.15
C ILE A 75 -0.74 10.20 4.90
N GLY A 76 0.51 10.50 4.52
CA GLY A 76 1.29 11.60 5.10
C GLY A 76 0.60 12.96 4.96
N LYS A 77 -0.03 13.23 3.82
CA LYS A 77 -0.83 14.45 3.55
C LYS A 77 -2.07 14.57 4.45
N HIS A 78 -2.76 13.47 4.73
CA HIS A 78 -4.03 13.47 5.47
C HIS A 78 -3.85 13.22 6.98
N SER A 79 -2.74 12.61 7.39
CA SER A 79 -2.42 12.36 8.79
C SER A 79 -2.12 13.66 9.54
N ARG A 80 -2.43 13.67 10.84
CA ARG A 80 -2.10 14.78 11.74
C ARG A 80 -0.71 14.66 12.33
N VAL A 81 -0.17 13.46 12.41
CA VAL A 81 1.03 13.12 13.18
C VAL A 81 2.11 12.52 12.30
N LEU A 82 1.73 11.76 11.28
CA LEU A 82 2.69 11.11 10.38
C LEU A 82 2.99 12.00 9.16
N THR A 83 4.23 11.90 8.69
CA THR A 83 4.69 12.52 7.44
C THR A 83 5.57 11.54 6.68
N GLU A 84 5.81 11.80 5.41
CA GLU A 84 6.74 10.99 4.60
C GLU A 84 8.16 11.05 5.15
N ASN A 85 8.85 9.91 5.15
CA ASN A 85 10.26 9.85 5.42
C ASN A 85 11.04 10.40 4.23
N ARG A 86 11.66 11.57 4.39
CA ARG A 86 12.41 12.26 3.31
C ARG A 86 13.76 11.60 2.98
N TYR A 87 14.19 10.62 3.77
CA TYR A 87 15.43 9.91 3.45
C TYR A 87 15.17 8.92 2.32
N PHE A 88 15.92 9.04 1.23
CA PHE A 88 15.77 8.14 0.08
C PHE A 88 15.99 6.68 0.49
N ASN A 89 15.01 5.82 0.21
CA ASN A 89 14.97 4.42 0.71
C ASN A 89 15.08 4.30 2.25
N GLY A 90 14.61 5.31 2.97
CA GLY A 90 14.50 5.27 4.44
C GLY A 90 13.38 4.35 4.92
N HIS A 91 13.49 3.90 6.15
CA HIS A 91 12.49 3.07 6.82
C HIS A 91 12.17 3.62 8.19
N PRO A 92 10.90 3.58 8.64
CA PRO A 92 9.71 3.25 7.86
C PRO A 92 9.36 4.34 6.83
N ASP A 93 8.43 4.05 5.91
CA ASP A 93 8.01 4.96 4.84
C ASP A 93 7.33 6.24 5.40
N LEU A 94 6.48 6.08 6.42
CA LEU A 94 5.89 7.16 7.19
C LEU A 94 6.53 7.23 8.57
N ILE A 95 6.90 8.42 9.00
CA ILE A 95 7.52 8.68 10.31
C ILE A 95 6.70 9.70 11.10
N VAL A 96 6.86 9.72 12.42
CA VAL A 96 6.25 10.75 13.27
C VAL A 96 6.93 12.09 12.99
N GLN A 97 6.14 13.10 12.66
CA GLN A 97 6.63 14.43 12.28
C GLN A 97 7.44 15.04 13.42
N GLY A 98 8.63 15.54 13.08
CA GLY A 98 9.51 16.27 14.00
C GLY A 98 10.34 15.41 14.95
N ILE A 99 10.18 14.08 14.96
CA ILE A 99 11.04 13.20 15.77
C ILE A 99 12.46 13.10 15.19
N TYR A 100 12.56 13.07 13.88
CA TYR A 100 13.85 12.99 13.19
C TYR A 100 14.21 14.32 12.53
N PRO A 101 15.50 14.70 12.49
CA PRO A 101 15.94 15.93 11.82
C PRO A 101 15.41 15.98 10.37
N GLU A 102 14.83 17.11 9.99
CA GLU A 102 14.25 17.37 8.65
C GLU A 102 13.24 16.31 8.18
N ASN A 103 12.67 15.53 9.11
CA ASN A 103 11.82 14.36 8.81
C ASN A 103 12.53 13.34 7.91
N ALA A 104 13.81 13.08 8.14
CA ALA A 104 14.60 12.15 7.34
C ALA A 104 15.37 11.17 8.24
N ILE A 105 15.19 9.86 8.01
CA ILE A 105 15.89 8.81 8.73
C ILE A 105 16.11 7.58 7.83
N LYS A 106 17.33 7.05 7.83
CA LYS A 106 17.64 5.84 7.07
C LYS A 106 16.98 4.59 7.67
N ALA A 107 16.96 4.48 9.00
CA ALA A 107 16.33 3.39 9.72
C ALA A 107 15.85 3.91 11.08
N GLY A 108 14.55 4.14 11.20
CA GLY A 108 13.87 4.60 12.41
C GLY A 108 13.00 3.52 13.01
N SER A 109 12.52 3.75 14.25
CA SER A 109 11.60 2.86 14.97
C SER A 109 10.17 3.39 15.00
N GLU A 110 10.00 4.72 14.85
CA GLU A 110 8.71 5.38 15.03
C GLU A 110 8.08 5.74 13.68
N GLY A 111 7.03 4.99 13.33
CA GLY A 111 6.31 5.19 12.08
C GLY A 111 5.65 3.93 11.53
N VAL A 112 5.25 3.98 10.28
CA VAL A 112 4.51 2.92 9.59
C VAL A 112 5.14 2.63 8.24
N GLU A 113 5.47 1.38 8.00
CA GLU A 113 5.89 0.88 6.69
C GLU A 113 4.65 0.61 5.83
N ILE A 114 4.62 1.13 4.62
CA ILE A 114 3.51 0.97 3.67
C ILE A 114 3.88 -0.05 2.61
N LYS A 115 3.01 -1.00 2.39
CA LYS A 115 3.19 -2.01 1.34
C LYS A 115 1.88 -2.19 0.58
N SER A 116 2.01 -2.50 -0.70
CA SER A 116 0.87 -2.92 -1.50
C SER A 116 1.17 -4.25 -2.21
N THR A 117 0.13 -5.04 -2.45
CA THR A 117 0.28 -6.35 -3.08
C THR A 117 -0.97 -6.73 -3.86
N ARG A 118 -0.78 -7.38 -5.02
CA ARG A 118 -1.86 -8.01 -5.79
C ARG A 118 -2.16 -9.44 -5.33
N LYS A 119 -1.33 -10.01 -4.45
CA LYS A 119 -1.52 -11.38 -3.97
C LYS A 119 -2.71 -11.43 -3.01
N ALA A 120 -3.76 -12.16 -3.36
CA ALA A 120 -4.92 -12.37 -2.50
C ALA A 120 -4.56 -12.95 -1.10
N GLY A 121 -3.43 -13.67 -0.98
CA GLY A 121 -2.85 -14.08 0.29
C GLY A 121 -2.28 -12.93 1.14
N GLY A 122 -2.15 -11.72 0.57
CA GLY A 122 -1.64 -10.54 1.28
C GLY A 122 -0.16 -10.62 1.67
N ALA A 123 0.59 -11.58 1.11
CA ALA A 123 2.02 -11.68 1.38
C ALA A 123 2.78 -10.55 0.69
N VAL A 124 3.67 -9.91 1.42
CA VAL A 124 4.53 -8.83 0.93
C VAL A 124 5.99 -9.11 1.23
N ASP A 125 6.86 -8.64 0.36
CA ASP A 125 8.30 -8.69 0.54
C ASP A 125 8.79 -7.36 1.14
N ALA A 126 9.69 -7.45 2.12
CA ALA A 126 10.33 -6.32 2.76
C ALA A 126 11.86 -6.40 2.61
N HIS A 127 12.53 -5.26 2.64
CA HIS A 127 14.00 -5.19 2.66
C HIS A 127 14.56 -5.56 4.05
N GLY A 128 14.39 -6.84 4.42
CA GLY A 128 14.76 -7.41 5.71
C GLY A 128 13.60 -7.48 6.69
N ALA A 129 13.71 -8.42 7.64
CA ALA A 129 12.77 -8.57 8.75
C ALA A 129 13.07 -7.53 9.82
N ARG A 130 12.04 -6.78 10.26
CA ARG A 130 12.15 -5.75 11.30
C ARG A 130 10.93 -5.77 12.20
N GLU A 131 11.11 -5.31 13.43
CA GLU A 131 10.00 -4.96 14.29
C GLU A 131 9.51 -3.56 13.90
N GLN A 132 8.26 -3.45 13.45
CA GLN A 132 7.68 -2.17 12.98
C GLN A 132 6.17 -2.27 12.87
N TRP A 133 5.50 -1.13 12.80
CA TRP A 133 4.14 -1.07 12.27
C TRP A 133 4.18 -1.22 10.75
N MET A 134 3.32 -2.09 10.23
CA MET A 134 3.22 -2.33 8.79
C MET A 134 1.76 -2.27 8.35
N CYS A 135 1.51 -1.46 7.35
CA CYS A 135 0.23 -1.35 6.67
C CYS A 135 0.33 -2.00 5.29
N VAL A 136 -0.60 -2.88 4.98
CA VAL A 136 -0.63 -3.57 3.70
C VAL A 136 -1.95 -3.32 3.00
N PHE A 137 -1.87 -2.80 1.79
CA PHE A 137 -2.99 -2.61 0.88
C PHE A 137 -3.01 -3.74 -0.13
N VAL A 138 -4.06 -4.53 -0.12
CA VAL A 138 -4.31 -5.56 -1.14
C VAL A 138 -5.17 -4.97 -2.23
N TYR A 139 -4.74 -5.12 -3.48
CA TYR A 139 -5.46 -4.59 -4.63
C TYR A 139 -5.69 -5.67 -5.70
N ASP A 140 -6.70 -5.45 -6.51
CA ASP A 140 -7.00 -6.26 -7.69
C ASP A 140 -6.94 -5.40 -8.97
N VAL A 141 -6.53 -6.03 -10.07
CA VAL A 141 -6.58 -5.48 -11.42
C VAL A 141 -7.20 -6.53 -12.32
N ASP A 142 -8.32 -6.20 -12.92
CA ASP A 142 -9.00 -7.08 -13.87
C ASP A 142 -8.17 -7.23 -15.17
N THR A 143 -7.53 -8.36 -15.32
CA THR A 143 -6.75 -8.73 -16.51
C THR A 143 -7.38 -9.86 -17.32
N GLU A 144 -8.53 -10.37 -16.89
CA GLU A 144 -9.16 -11.58 -17.44
C GLU A 144 -10.39 -11.27 -18.29
N THR A 145 -11.11 -10.18 -17.97
CA THR A 145 -12.30 -9.81 -18.72
C THR A 145 -11.95 -9.46 -20.17
N GLU A 146 -12.60 -10.14 -21.13
CA GLU A 146 -12.55 -9.83 -22.55
C GLU A 146 -13.90 -9.20 -23.01
N ALA A 147 -13.93 -8.23 -23.89
CA ALA A 147 -12.76 -7.50 -24.47
C ALA A 147 -12.14 -6.57 -23.40
N ALA A 148 -10.82 -6.28 -23.54
CA ALA A 148 -10.07 -5.46 -22.58
C ALA A 148 -10.71 -4.08 -22.27
N CYS A 149 -11.51 -3.53 -23.17
CA CYS A 149 -12.26 -2.29 -22.92
C CYS A 149 -13.36 -2.42 -21.85
N ASN A 150 -13.75 -3.64 -21.49
CA ASN A 150 -14.74 -3.93 -20.44
C ASN A 150 -14.12 -4.21 -19.08
N ARG A 151 -12.78 -4.31 -18.98
CA ARG A 151 -12.06 -4.59 -17.73
C ARG A 151 -12.34 -3.51 -16.69
N ARG A 152 -12.54 -3.96 -15.45
CA ARG A 152 -12.71 -3.06 -14.32
C ARG A 152 -11.38 -2.37 -13.98
N PRO A 153 -11.39 -1.10 -13.55
CA PRO A 153 -10.20 -0.43 -13.07
C PRO A 153 -9.71 -1.07 -11.75
N MET A 154 -8.45 -0.82 -11.42
CA MET A 154 -7.82 -1.24 -10.16
C MET A 154 -8.70 -0.88 -8.96
N THR A 155 -8.85 -1.84 -8.02
CA THR A 155 -9.60 -1.66 -6.78
C THR A 155 -8.81 -2.18 -5.59
N PHE A 156 -8.90 -1.51 -4.44
CA PHE A 156 -8.43 -2.08 -3.19
C PHE A 156 -9.46 -3.08 -2.66
N THR A 157 -8.99 -4.25 -2.25
CA THR A 157 -9.84 -5.32 -1.72
C THR A 157 -9.73 -5.48 -0.21
N GLU A 158 -8.55 -5.27 0.34
CA GLU A 158 -8.30 -5.32 1.79
C GLU A 158 -7.24 -4.27 2.18
N VAL A 159 -7.37 -3.74 3.38
CA VAL A 159 -6.30 -2.99 4.07
C VAL A 159 -6.18 -3.52 5.48
N TYR A 160 -4.98 -3.82 5.92
CA TYR A 160 -4.72 -4.23 7.29
C TYR A 160 -3.43 -3.59 7.81
N LEU A 161 -3.41 -3.33 9.12
CA LEU A 161 -2.33 -2.64 9.81
C LEU A 161 -2.04 -3.34 11.13
N GLY A 162 -0.78 -3.60 11.42
CA GLY A 162 -0.40 -4.19 12.69
C GLY A 162 1.10 -4.13 12.96
N LYS A 163 1.47 -4.41 14.20
CA LYS A 163 2.88 -4.50 14.59
C LYS A 163 3.41 -5.88 14.20
N VAL A 164 4.45 -5.91 13.37
CA VAL A 164 5.19 -7.12 13.01
C VAL A 164 6.50 -7.19 13.78
N THR A 165 6.99 -8.41 13.99
CA THR A 165 8.28 -8.72 14.55
C THR A 165 9.14 -9.49 13.56
N THR A 166 10.40 -9.70 13.83
CA THR A 166 11.30 -10.49 12.99
C THR A 166 10.79 -11.91 12.75
N ASP A 167 10.04 -12.48 13.74
CA ASP A 167 9.51 -13.84 13.68
C ASP A 167 8.32 -13.99 12.74
N ASP A 168 7.68 -12.88 12.36
CA ASP A 168 6.57 -12.87 11.40
C ASP A 168 7.06 -13.03 9.94
N PHE A 169 8.38 -13.05 9.72
CA PHE A 169 8.99 -13.11 8.40
C PHE A 169 9.75 -14.41 8.15
N ARG A 170 9.64 -14.90 6.92
CA ARG A 170 10.55 -15.88 6.36
C ARG A 170 11.67 -15.15 5.61
N LYS A 171 12.92 -15.41 5.98
CA LYS A 171 14.10 -14.92 5.23
C LYS A 171 14.16 -15.66 3.90
N ASN A 172 14.23 -14.94 2.80
CA ASN A 172 14.41 -15.53 1.49
C ASN A 172 15.89 -15.92 1.30
N PRO A 173 16.19 -17.11 0.73
CA PRO A 173 17.56 -17.47 0.41
C PRO A 173 18.15 -16.43 -0.55
N ARG A 174 19.36 -15.98 -0.26
CA ARG A 174 20.08 -15.01 -1.08
C ARG A 174 20.67 -15.74 -2.29
N GLY A 175 20.18 -15.43 -3.50
CA GLY A 175 20.93 -15.75 -4.72
C GLY A 175 22.20 -14.87 -4.85
N GLU A 176 23.16 -15.25 -5.67
CA GLU A 176 24.44 -14.52 -5.83
C GLU A 176 24.27 -13.02 -6.13
N LEU A 177 23.19 -12.64 -6.81
CA LEU A 177 22.87 -11.26 -7.21
C LEU A 177 21.64 -10.69 -6.46
N GLY A 178 21.08 -11.40 -5.48
CA GLY A 178 19.83 -11.03 -4.83
C GLY A 178 19.98 -10.03 -3.69
N THR A 179 19.03 -9.10 -3.56
CA THR A 179 18.84 -8.27 -2.37
C THR A 179 18.38 -9.12 -1.19
N ARG A 180 18.74 -8.71 0.03
CA ARG A 180 18.22 -9.35 1.24
C ARG A 180 16.74 -9.00 1.38
N THR A 181 15.86 -9.94 1.03
CA THR A 181 14.42 -9.79 1.22
C THR A 181 13.92 -10.74 2.29
N ALA A 182 12.84 -10.35 2.95
CA ALA A 182 12.09 -11.17 3.87
C ALA A 182 10.61 -11.07 3.51
N THR A 183 9.94 -12.21 3.44
CA THR A 183 8.52 -12.27 3.11
C THR A 183 7.72 -12.55 4.38
N LEU A 184 6.65 -11.81 4.63
CA LEU A 184 5.67 -12.17 5.66
C LEU A 184 5.18 -13.60 5.41
N HIS A 185 5.36 -14.47 6.41
CA HIS A 185 4.84 -15.82 6.32
C HIS A 185 3.33 -15.87 6.63
N ARG A 186 2.70 -17.01 6.41
CA ARG A 186 1.25 -17.15 6.54
C ARG A 186 0.70 -16.69 7.89
N GLU A 187 1.38 -17.01 9.00
CA GLU A 187 0.92 -16.61 10.34
C GLU A 187 1.14 -15.11 10.61
N GLY A 188 2.23 -14.51 10.09
CA GLY A 188 2.44 -13.07 10.13
C GLY A 188 1.35 -12.30 9.39
N VAL A 189 0.95 -12.77 8.20
CA VAL A 189 -0.20 -12.21 7.47
C VAL A 189 -1.50 -12.37 8.25
N LYS A 190 -1.76 -13.54 8.84
CA LYS A 190 -2.96 -13.76 9.67
C LYS A 190 -2.99 -12.82 10.88
N LYS A 191 -1.83 -12.60 11.52
CA LYS A 191 -1.70 -11.67 12.64
C LYS A 191 -2.10 -10.25 12.22
N LEU A 192 -1.56 -9.74 11.11
CA LEU A 192 -1.92 -8.42 10.59
C LEU A 192 -3.40 -8.33 10.25
N ARG A 193 -3.97 -9.34 9.59
CA ARG A 193 -5.38 -9.38 9.18
C ARG A 193 -6.38 -9.38 10.34
N ARG A 194 -5.98 -9.68 11.58
CA ARG A 194 -6.85 -9.54 12.76
C ARG A 194 -7.23 -8.08 12.98
N ASN A 195 -6.34 -7.16 12.64
CA ASN A 195 -6.59 -5.73 12.67
C ASN A 195 -6.77 -5.19 11.23
N TRP A 196 -7.84 -5.63 10.58
CA TRP A 196 -8.20 -5.12 9.27
C TRP A 196 -8.78 -3.71 9.37
N ILE A 197 -8.47 -2.87 8.38
CA ILE A 197 -8.91 -1.47 8.27
C ILE A 197 -10.08 -1.37 7.29
N TYR A 198 -9.96 -2.06 6.14
CA TYR A 198 -10.92 -2.00 5.05
C TYR A 198 -11.09 -3.39 4.42
N LYS A 199 -12.33 -3.70 3.99
CA LYS A 199 -12.64 -4.88 3.17
C LYS A 199 -13.73 -4.54 2.16
N SER A 200 -13.48 -4.82 0.85
CA SER A 200 -14.46 -4.63 -0.22
C SER A 200 -15.51 -5.73 -0.29
#